data_f6c25820ace9d488e3bc74b7a9bf59dc
#
_entry.id   f6c25820ace9d488e3bc74b7a9bf59dc
#
_cell.length_a   1.000
_cell.length_b   1.000
_cell.length_c   1.000
_cell.angle_alpha   90.00
_cell.angle_beta   90.00
_cell.angle_gamma   90.00
#
_symmetry.space_group_name_H-M   'P 1'
#
loop_
_entity.id
_entity.type
_entity.pdbx_description
1 polymer ?
#
loop_
_entity_poly.entity_id
_entity_poly.type
_entity_poly.pdbx_seq_one_letter_code
_entity_poly.pdbx_strand_id
1 'polypeptide(L)'
;MRADHELSVGSVTAVDRRRVEAQGFLGLDDRQIGQIKYWLRLSPAICMTWTACGTILQSAPVLWALAPFALLGALLPGHPFDLLYTFGIRRLTGGPALPRYPLPRRFACLLATLMIVGAAWSFQSGWILAGQLFGWGLVGAALVNVTTGFCIPSFIYGLLFGPPGSCQVE
;
A
#
# COMPACT_ATOMS: atom_id res chain seq x y z
N MET A 1 -21.91 25.03 -23.45
CA MET A 1 -20.45 24.95 -23.35
C MET A 1 -20.11 24.15 -22.10
N ARG A 2 -20.12 22.84 -22.23
CA ARG A 2 -19.57 21.84 -21.31
C ARG A 2 -18.55 21.06 -22.11
N ALA A 3 -17.42 21.69 -22.34
CA ALA A 3 -16.32 21.11 -23.09
C ALA A 3 -15.16 20.91 -22.10
N ASP A 4 -14.69 19.68 -22.06
CA ASP A 4 -13.27 19.34 -22.01
C ASP A 4 -12.54 19.53 -20.67
N HIS A 5 -13.06 18.94 -19.59
CA HIS A 5 -12.21 18.47 -18.51
C HIS A 5 -12.16 16.93 -18.52
N GLU A 6 -11.93 16.35 -19.69
CA GLU A 6 -11.32 15.02 -19.79
C GLU A 6 -9.87 15.16 -19.37
N LEU A 7 -9.66 15.14 -18.04
CA LEU A 7 -8.35 14.83 -17.49
C LEU A 7 -7.93 13.52 -18.16
N SER A 8 -6.88 13.58 -18.95
CA SER A 8 -6.25 12.49 -19.66
C SER A 8 -6.16 11.26 -18.73
N VAL A 9 -7.14 10.38 -18.84
CA VAL A 9 -7.09 9.06 -18.22
C VAL A 9 -6.02 8.33 -19.02
N GLY A 10 -4.80 8.34 -18.51
CA GLY A 10 -3.68 7.64 -19.13
C GLY A 10 -4.11 6.23 -19.48
N SER A 11 -3.87 5.80 -20.70
CA SER A 11 -4.27 4.50 -21.21
C SER A 11 -3.87 3.40 -20.22
N VAL A 12 -4.86 2.64 -19.74
CA VAL A 12 -4.63 1.50 -18.85
C VAL A 12 -4.04 0.38 -19.69
N THR A 13 -2.83 -0.05 -19.35
CA THR A 13 -2.19 -1.17 -20.03
C THR A 13 -2.69 -2.50 -19.46
N ALA A 14 -2.62 -3.59 -20.22
CA ALA A 14 -2.90 -4.93 -19.73
C ALA A 14 -2.03 -5.30 -18.50
N VAL A 15 -0.84 -4.70 -18.41
CA VAL A 15 0.06 -4.86 -17.26
C VAL A 15 -0.48 -4.15 -16.03
N ASP A 16 -1.00 -2.93 -16.17
CA ASP A 16 -1.62 -2.18 -15.05
C ASP A 16 -2.80 -2.95 -14.49
N ARG A 17 -3.68 -3.48 -15.37
CA ARG A 17 -4.82 -4.30 -14.98
C ARG A 17 -4.37 -5.52 -14.18
N ARG A 18 -3.44 -6.33 -14.70
CA ARG A 18 -2.94 -7.53 -14.02
C ARG A 18 -2.33 -7.20 -12.64
N ARG A 19 -1.64 -6.07 -12.50
CA ARG A 19 -1.04 -5.64 -11.23
C ARG A 19 -2.09 -5.23 -10.20
N VAL A 20 -3.16 -4.57 -10.61
CA VAL A 20 -4.28 -4.19 -9.74
C VAL A 20 -5.07 -5.43 -9.35
N GLU A 21 -5.34 -6.34 -10.28
CA GLU A 21 -6.01 -7.62 -10.01
C GLU A 21 -5.17 -8.52 -9.08
N ALA A 22 -3.85 -8.59 -9.25
CA ALA A 22 -2.96 -9.34 -8.37
C ALA A 22 -2.95 -8.81 -6.92
N GLN A 23 -3.29 -7.54 -6.70
CA GLN A 23 -3.52 -6.97 -5.38
C GLN A 23 -4.92 -7.31 -4.82
N GLY A 24 -5.76 -8.02 -5.61
CA GLY A 24 -7.10 -8.46 -5.22
C GLY A 24 -8.23 -7.50 -5.61
N PHE A 25 -7.95 -6.41 -6.33
CA PHE A 25 -8.98 -5.50 -6.84
C PHE A 25 -9.57 -6.05 -8.15
N LEU A 26 -10.63 -6.84 -8.04
CA LEU A 26 -11.30 -7.48 -9.16
C LEU A 26 -12.54 -6.68 -9.62
N GLY A 27 -12.88 -6.80 -10.91
CA GLY A 27 -14.12 -6.23 -11.46
C GLY A 27 -14.10 -4.72 -11.68
N LEU A 28 -12.91 -4.08 -11.67
CA LEU A 28 -12.78 -2.66 -11.96
C LEU A 28 -12.68 -2.40 -13.47
N ASP A 29 -13.40 -1.37 -13.94
CA ASP A 29 -13.29 -0.88 -15.30
C ASP A 29 -11.96 -0.16 -15.55
N ASP A 30 -11.51 -0.12 -16.81
CA ASP A 30 -10.26 0.58 -17.19
C ASP A 30 -10.25 2.04 -16.76
N ARG A 31 -11.39 2.73 -16.83
CA ARG A 31 -11.53 4.09 -16.35
C ARG A 31 -11.28 4.21 -14.85
N GLN A 32 -11.85 3.30 -14.07
CA GLN A 32 -11.66 3.24 -12.61
C GLN A 32 -10.19 2.93 -12.27
N ILE A 33 -9.58 1.94 -12.93
CA ILE A 33 -8.17 1.59 -12.75
C ILE A 33 -7.27 2.78 -13.06
N GLY A 34 -7.50 3.48 -14.17
CA GLY A 34 -6.74 4.67 -14.56
C GLY A 34 -6.79 5.78 -13.52
N GLN A 35 -7.95 5.96 -12.88
CA GLN A 35 -8.14 6.99 -11.86
C GLN A 35 -7.53 6.65 -10.50
N ILE A 36 -7.58 5.37 -10.09
CA ILE A 36 -7.15 4.98 -8.74
C ILE A 36 -5.72 4.46 -8.65
N LYS A 37 -5.13 4.00 -9.76
CA LYS A 37 -3.81 3.33 -9.77
C LYS A 37 -2.70 4.12 -9.09
N TYR A 38 -2.71 5.43 -9.19
CA TYR A 38 -1.73 6.30 -8.54
C TYR A 38 -2.05 6.51 -7.05
N TRP A 39 -3.33 6.66 -6.72
CA TRP A 39 -3.76 6.87 -5.33
C TRP A 39 -3.58 5.64 -4.46
N LEU A 40 -3.69 4.44 -5.05
CA LEU A 40 -3.39 3.19 -4.36
C LEU A 40 -1.94 3.08 -3.89
N ARG A 41 -1.03 3.88 -4.45
CA ARG A 41 0.39 3.93 -4.09
C ARG A 41 0.70 4.93 -2.98
N LEU A 42 -0.26 5.81 -2.62
CA LEU A 42 -0.04 6.86 -1.64
C LEU A 42 0.30 6.29 -0.25
N SER A 43 -0.52 5.38 0.27
CA SER A 43 -0.27 4.78 1.58
C SER A 43 1.04 4.00 1.66
N PRO A 44 1.39 3.12 0.68
CA PRO A 44 2.72 2.51 0.63
C PRO A 44 3.86 3.52 0.56
N ALA A 45 3.71 4.63 -0.16
CA ALA A 45 4.74 5.67 -0.25
C ALA A 45 4.97 6.37 1.09
N ILE A 46 3.89 6.71 1.81
CA ILE A 46 3.99 7.30 3.15
C ILE A 46 4.67 6.33 4.12
N CYS A 47 4.23 5.05 4.15
CA CYS A 47 4.84 4.03 4.99
C CYS A 47 6.32 3.83 4.66
N MET A 48 6.68 3.80 3.37
CA MET A 48 8.06 3.67 2.89
C MET A 48 8.94 4.82 3.40
N THR A 49 8.48 6.05 3.21
CA THR A 49 9.22 7.24 3.63
C THR A 49 9.41 7.27 5.14
N TRP A 50 8.36 6.97 5.90
CA TRP A 50 8.43 6.93 7.35
C TRP A 50 9.37 5.82 7.85
N THR A 51 9.27 4.60 7.26
CA THR A 51 10.18 3.50 7.57
C THR A 51 11.63 3.84 7.23
N ALA A 52 11.88 4.46 6.06
CA ALA A 52 13.21 4.90 5.66
C ALA A 52 13.79 5.90 6.67
N CYS A 53 13.02 6.91 7.08
CA CYS A 53 13.43 7.87 8.11
C CYS A 53 13.78 7.15 9.44
N GLY A 54 12.91 6.26 9.93
CA GLY A 54 13.15 5.52 11.16
C GLY A 54 14.38 4.62 11.09
N THR A 55 14.62 4.00 9.93
CA THR A 55 15.77 3.11 9.69
C THR A 55 17.09 3.90 9.59
N ILE A 56 17.10 5.02 8.85
CA ILE A 56 18.28 5.91 8.74
C ILE A 56 18.67 6.45 10.12
N LEU A 57 17.69 6.91 10.88
CA LEU A 57 17.90 7.45 12.23
C LEU A 57 18.12 6.36 13.28
N GLN A 58 18.00 5.08 12.93
CA GLN A 58 18.03 3.93 13.85
C GLN A 58 17.11 4.14 15.05
N SER A 59 15.98 4.79 14.83
CA SER A 59 15.10 5.27 15.88
C SER A 59 13.91 4.31 16.10
N ALA A 60 13.98 3.51 17.16
CA ALA A 60 12.88 2.66 17.56
C ALA A 60 11.57 3.43 17.80
N PRO A 61 11.54 4.59 18.49
CA PRO A 61 10.31 5.34 18.70
C PRO A 61 9.61 5.76 17.40
N VAL A 62 10.37 6.15 16.37
CA VAL A 62 9.82 6.53 15.05
C VAL A 62 9.11 5.36 14.39
N LEU A 63 9.69 4.16 14.48
CA LEU A 63 9.10 2.94 13.92
C LEU A 63 7.93 2.44 14.77
N TRP A 64 8.02 2.51 16.09
CA TRP A 64 6.88 2.19 16.98
C TRP A 64 5.69 3.10 16.73
N ALA A 65 5.90 4.38 16.42
CA ALA A 65 4.82 5.30 16.06
C ALA A 65 4.13 4.91 14.74
N LEU A 66 4.83 4.28 13.79
CA LEU A 66 4.27 3.81 12.52
C LEU A 66 3.51 2.48 12.66
N ALA A 67 3.96 1.59 13.56
CA ALA A 67 3.43 0.23 13.70
C ALA A 67 1.88 0.17 13.84
N PRO A 68 1.21 1.01 14.68
CA PRO A 68 -0.25 0.98 14.79
C PRO A 68 -0.96 1.37 13.49
N PHE A 69 -0.43 2.28 12.70
CA PHE A 69 -1.03 2.65 11.41
C PHE A 69 -0.95 1.50 10.40
N ALA A 70 0.18 0.79 10.36
CA ALA A 70 0.34 -0.39 9.51
C ALA A 70 -0.59 -1.53 9.96
N LEU A 71 -0.72 -1.75 11.26
CA LEU A 71 -1.62 -2.75 11.84
C LEU A 71 -3.08 -2.44 11.54
N LEU A 72 -3.50 -1.19 11.69
CA LEU A 72 -4.86 -0.76 11.33
C LEU A 72 -5.13 -0.97 9.83
N GLY A 73 -4.14 -0.77 8.96
CA GLY A 73 -4.25 -1.11 7.54
C GLY A 73 -4.43 -2.60 7.26
N ALA A 74 -3.97 -3.48 8.15
CA ALA A 74 -4.21 -4.92 8.06
C ALA A 74 -5.59 -5.32 8.58
N LEU A 75 -6.10 -4.65 9.62
CA LEU A 75 -7.35 -4.99 10.28
C LEU A 75 -8.57 -4.32 9.63
N LEU A 76 -8.43 -3.09 9.17
CA LEU A 76 -9.51 -2.29 8.60
C LEU A 76 -9.66 -2.53 7.10
N PRO A 77 -10.83 -2.24 6.52
CA PRO A 77 -11.07 -2.32 5.07
C PRO A 77 -10.42 -1.17 4.27
N GLY A 78 -9.57 -0.35 4.89
CA GLY A 78 -8.82 0.75 4.29
C GLY A 78 -7.68 1.18 5.20
N HIS A 79 -6.61 1.70 4.62
CA HIS A 79 -5.46 2.17 5.39
C HIS A 79 -5.78 3.53 6.04
N PRO A 80 -5.35 3.82 7.29
CA PRO A 80 -5.55 5.13 7.91
C PRO A 80 -5.05 6.30 7.06
N PHE A 81 -3.96 6.12 6.32
CA PHE A 81 -3.44 7.16 5.41
C PHE A 81 -4.33 7.42 4.19
N ASP A 82 -5.25 6.51 3.84
CA ASP A 82 -6.24 6.75 2.79
C ASP A 82 -7.29 7.78 3.24
N LEU A 83 -7.38 8.06 4.56
CA LEU A 83 -8.21 9.14 5.08
C LEU A 83 -7.68 10.51 4.64
N LEU A 84 -6.35 10.66 4.50
CA LEU A 84 -5.75 11.87 3.94
C LEU A 84 -6.23 12.11 2.50
N TYR A 85 -6.31 11.04 1.70
CA TYR A 85 -6.91 11.13 0.37
C TYR A 85 -8.41 11.42 0.46
N THR A 86 -9.16 10.68 1.26
CA THR A 86 -10.62 10.74 1.31
C THR A 86 -11.14 12.08 1.83
N PHE A 87 -10.55 12.61 2.89
CA PHE A 87 -11.00 13.86 3.53
C PHE A 87 -10.27 15.10 3.02
N GLY A 88 -9.03 14.95 2.53
CA GLY A 88 -8.23 16.03 1.99
C GLY A 88 -8.32 16.11 0.46
N ILE A 89 -7.48 15.30 -0.20
CA ILE A 89 -7.23 15.41 -1.64
C ILE A 89 -8.50 15.19 -2.47
N ARG A 90 -9.31 14.18 -2.14
CA ARG A 90 -10.55 13.87 -2.86
C ARG A 90 -11.54 15.04 -2.85
N ARG A 91 -11.66 15.76 -1.73
CA ARG A 91 -12.56 16.92 -1.62
C ARG A 91 -12.08 18.09 -2.47
N LEU A 92 -10.77 18.24 -2.63
CA LEU A 92 -10.18 19.30 -3.44
C LEU A 92 -10.19 18.95 -4.94
N THR A 93 -9.99 17.68 -5.30
CA THR A 93 -9.84 17.23 -6.69
C THR A 93 -11.10 16.61 -7.29
N GLY A 94 -12.14 16.33 -6.48
CA GLY A 94 -13.33 15.60 -6.94
C GLY A 94 -13.05 14.16 -7.36
N GLY A 95 -11.93 13.58 -6.92
CA GLY A 95 -11.48 12.24 -7.31
C GLY A 95 -12.42 11.11 -6.88
N PRO A 96 -12.27 9.88 -7.46
CA PRO A 96 -13.11 8.72 -7.14
C PRO A 96 -12.86 8.24 -5.72
N ALA A 97 -13.82 7.48 -5.17
CA ALA A 97 -13.61 6.78 -3.91
C ALA A 97 -12.60 5.64 -4.10
N LEU A 98 -11.70 5.46 -3.13
CA LEU A 98 -10.82 4.30 -3.13
C LEU A 98 -11.62 3.04 -2.78
N PRO A 99 -11.37 1.92 -3.47
CA PRO A 99 -12.01 0.66 -3.17
C PRO A 99 -11.55 0.11 -1.80
N ARG A 100 -12.39 -0.71 -1.19
CA ARG A 100 -12.02 -1.40 0.06
C ARG A 100 -10.83 -2.32 -0.15
N TYR A 101 -9.97 -2.42 0.85
CA TYR A 101 -8.78 -3.28 0.80
C TYR A 101 -9.17 -4.77 0.76
N PRO A 102 -8.82 -5.48 -0.30
CA PRO A 102 -8.99 -6.92 -0.40
C PRO A 102 -7.99 -7.65 0.49
N LEU A 103 -8.24 -8.94 0.76
CA LEU A 103 -7.40 -9.77 1.64
C LEU A 103 -5.91 -9.77 1.29
N PRO A 104 -5.49 -9.89 0.00
CA PRO A 104 -4.07 -9.85 -0.34
C PRO A 104 -3.38 -8.55 0.09
N ARG A 105 -4.08 -7.41 -0.01
CA ARG A 105 -3.54 -6.12 0.39
C ARG A 105 -3.48 -5.96 1.91
N ARG A 106 -4.48 -6.47 2.63
CA ARG A 106 -4.47 -6.53 4.10
C ARG A 106 -3.34 -7.41 4.62
N PHE A 107 -3.09 -8.55 3.96
CA PHE A 107 -1.94 -9.41 4.25
C PHE A 107 -0.60 -8.67 4.05
N ALA A 108 -0.49 -7.85 3.00
CA ALA A 108 0.69 -7.02 2.78
C ALA A 108 0.92 -6.02 3.93
N CYS A 109 -0.14 -5.40 4.45
CA CYS A 109 -0.05 -4.51 5.61
C CYS A 109 0.34 -5.28 6.89
N LEU A 110 -0.15 -6.50 7.07
CA LEU A 110 0.24 -7.36 8.20
C LEU A 110 1.74 -7.68 8.14
N LEU A 111 2.24 -8.10 6.99
CA LEU A 111 3.66 -8.39 6.81
C LEU A 111 4.53 -7.15 7.04
N ALA A 112 4.08 -5.98 6.52
CA ALA A 112 4.74 -4.70 6.79
C ALA A 112 4.78 -4.39 8.29
N THR A 113 3.67 -4.63 9.02
CA THR A 113 3.62 -4.43 10.48
C THR A 113 4.66 -5.30 11.18
N LEU A 114 4.75 -6.59 10.82
CA LEU A 114 5.74 -7.50 11.41
C LEU A 114 7.18 -7.03 11.15
N MET A 115 7.48 -6.54 9.94
CA MET A 115 8.80 -6.01 9.62
C MET A 115 9.10 -4.71 10.38
N ILE A 116 8.12 -3.81 10.52
CA ILE A 116 8.28 -2.56 11.30
C ILE A 116 8.52 -2.87 12.78
N VAL A 117 7.73 -3.76 13.37
CA VAL A 117 7.90 -4.21 14.75
C VAL A 117 9.24 -4.89 14.95
N GLY A 118 9.65 -5.77 14.01
CA GLY A 118 10.96 -6.42 14.02
C GLY A 118 12.11 -5.42 13.97
N ALA A 119 12.02 -4.39 13.11
CA ALA A 119 13.02 -3.33 13.03
C ALA A 119 13.07 -2.49 14.31
N ALA A 120 11.92 -2.05 14.81
CA ALA A 120 11.81 -1.24 16.03
C ALA A 120 12.37 -1.98 17.24
N TRP A 121 11.97 -3.25 17.41
CA TRP A 121 12.49 -4.09 18.49
C TRP A 121 14.00 -4.30 18.39
N SER A 122 14.51 -4.57 17.18
CA SER A 122 15.94 -4.78 16.94
C SER A 122 16.76 -3.53 17.31
N PHE A 123 16.32 -2.33 16.89
CA PHE A 123 17.01 -1.09 17.27
C PHE A 123 16.92 -0.83 18.78
N GLN A 124 15.79 -1.11 19.40
CA GLN A 124 15.61 -0.96 20.86
C GLN A 124 16.51 -1.91 21.64
N SER A 125 16.76 -3.11 21.13
CA SER A 125 17.63 -4.13 21.75
C SER A 125 19.11 -3.99 21.36
N GLY A 126 19.49 -2.98 20.58
CA GLY A 126 20.85 -2.75 20.10
C GLY A 126 21.30 -3.65 18.95
N TRP A 127 20.40 -4.44 18.36
CA TRP A 127 20.70 -5.29 17.21
C TRP A 127 20.60 -4.51 15.90
N ILE A 128 21.53 -3.61 15.71
CA ILE A 128 21.51 -2.64 14.60
C ILE A 128 21.41 -3.32 13.24
N LEU A 129 22.19 -4.38 13.00
CA LEU A 129 22.17 -5.08 11.71
C LEU A 129 20.77 -5.69 11.40
N ALA A 130 20.16 -6.33 12.39
CA ALA A 130 18.81 -6.88 12.20
C ALA A 130 17.78 -5.78 11.94
N GLY A 131 17.86 -4.66 12.67
CA GLY A 131 17.01 -3.50 12.44
C GLY A 131 17.16 -2.92 11.04
N GLN A 132 18.39 -2.83 10.53
CA GLN A 132 18.67 -2.40 9.16
C GLN A 132 18.11 -3.36 8.12
N LEU A 133 18.28 -4.67 8.33
CA LEU A 133 17.74 -5.68 7.39
C LEU A 133 16.21 -5.62 7.29
N PHE A 134 15.51 -5.54 8.43
CA PHE A 134 14.05 -5.41 8.44
C PHE A 134 13.59 -4.09 7.82
N GLY A 135 14.22 -2.98 8.21
CA GLY A 135 13.86 -1.65 7.71
C GLY A 135 14.07 -1.51 6.22
N TRP A 136 15.28 -1.77 5.72
CA TRP A 136 15.57 -1.67 4.28
C TRP A 136 14.89 -2.73 3.44
N GLY A 137 14.66 -3.93 3.98
CA GLY A 137 13.87 -4.97 3.32
C GLY A 137 12.45 -4.48 3.04
N LEU A 138 11.80 -3.85 4.03
CA LEU A 138 10.48 -3.26 3.85
C LEU A 138 10.50 -2.06 2.88
N VAL A 139 11.48 -1.17 3.00
CA VAL A 139 11.64 -0.03 2.09
C VAL A 139 11.81 -0.50 0.65
N GLY A 140 12.64 -1.52 0.40
CA GLY A 140 12.84 -2.10 -0.92
C GLY A 140 11.55 -2.72 -1.51
N ALA A 141 10.82 -3.50 -0.71
CA ALA A 141 9.55 -4.07 -1.13
C ALA A 141 8.49 -3.00 -1.43
N ALA A 142 8.43 -1.95 -0.61
CA ALA A 142 7.53 -0.81 -0.82
C ALA A 142 7.93 0.03 -2.03
N LEU A 143 9.24 0.22 -2.28
CA LEU A 143 9.77 0.92 -3.46
C LEU A 143 9.33 0.22 -4.75
N VAL A 144 9.44 -1.12 -4.81
CA VAL A 144 8.94 -1.90 -5.96
C VAL A 144 7.44 -1.66 -6.16
N ASN A 145 6.64 -1.65 -5.09
CA ASN A 145 5.21 -1.38 -5.20
C ASN A 145 4.92 0.04 -5.70
N VAL A 146 5.57 1.05 -5.13
CA VAL A 146 5.34 2.46 -5.48
C VAL A 146 5.75 2.74 -6.93
N THR A 147 6.87 2.19 -7.39
CA THR A 147 7.38 2.42 -8.75
C THR A 147 6.64 1.62 -9.80
N THR A 148 6.50 0.32 -9.58
CA THR A 148 5.93 -0.59 -10.58
C THR A 148 4.44 -0.87 -10.40
N GLY A 149 3.88 -0.67 -9.19
CA GLY A 149 2.54 -1.13 -8.81
C GLY A 149 2.47 -2.64 -8.55
N PHE A 150 3.61 -3.34 -8.50
CA PHE A 150 3.68 -4.76 -8.16
C PHE A 150 3.86 -4.93 -6.65
N CYS A 151 2.90 -5.59 -6.00
CA CYS A 151 2.94 -5.84 -4.56
C CYS A 151 3.48 -7.24 -4.28
N ILE A 152 4.75 -7.33 -3.85
CA ILE A 152 5.40 -8.61 -3.55
C ILE A 152 4.61 -9.44 -2.51
N PRO A 153 4.18 -8.88 -1.36
CA PRO A 153 3.38 -9.64 -0.40
C PRO A 153 2.04 -10.12 -0.94
N SER A 154 1.36 -9.34 -1.79
CA SER A 154 0.10 -9.77 -2.41
C SER A 154 0.32 -10.92 -3.40
N PHE A 155 1.45 -10.92 -4.10
CA PHE A 155 1.86 -12.03 -4.96
C PHE A 155 2.13 -13.30 -4.15
N ILE A 156 2.87 -13.19 -3.03
CA ILE A 156 3.10 -14.32 -2.10
C ILE A 156 1.77 -14.84 -1.57
N TYR A 157 0.83 -13.97 -1.22
CA TYR A 157 -0.52 -14.38 -0.81
C TYR A 157 -1.19 -15.23 -1.89
N GLY A 158 -1.13 -14.79 -3.15
CA GLY A 158 -1.68 -15.54 -4.29
C GLY A 158 -1.04 -16.92 -4.50
N LEU A 159 0.27 -17.06 -4.23
CA LEU A 159 0.95 -18.35 -4.29
C LEU A 159 0.55 -19.30 -3.16
N LEU A 160 0.31 -18.78 -1.95
CA LEU A 160 -0.01 -19.58 -0.77
C LEU A 160 -1.50 -19.98 -0.68
N PHE A 161 -2.39 -19.07 -1.05
CA PHE A 161 -3.84 -19.21 -0.87
C PHE A 161 -4.61 -19.31 -2.19
N GLY A 162 -3.92 -19.28 -3.32
CA GLY A 162 -4.51 -19.25 -4.66
C GLY A 162 -4.84 -17.83 -5.15
N PRO A 163 -5.21 -17.70 -6.44
CA PRO A 163 -5.61 -16.40 -6.98
C PRO A 163 -6.77 -15.85 -6.16
N PRO A 164 -6.82 -14.54 -5.92
CA PRO A 164 -7.88 -13.93 -5.15
C PRO A 164 -9.21 -14.29 -5.82
N GLY A 165 -9.94 -15.20 -5.18
CA GLY A 165 -11.26 -15.59 -5.63
C GLY A 165 -12.16 -14.37 -5.69
N SER A 166 -13.07 -14.34 -6.65
CA SER A 166 -14.17 -13.40 -6.69
C SER A 166 -15.02 -13.59 -5.44
N CYS A 167 -14.60 -13.05 -4.31
CA CYS A 167 -15.50 -12.80 -3.20
C CYS A 167 -16.46 -11.73 -3.71
N GLN A 168 -17.53 -12.19 -4.32
CA GLN A 168 -18.66 -11.36 -4.68
C GLN A 168 -19.11 -10.65 -3.42
N VAL A 169 -19.16 -9.37 -3.52
CA VAL A 169 -19.78 -8.48 -2.56
C VAL A 169 -21.26 -8.79 -2.59
N GLU A 170 -21.80 -9.42 -1.56
CA GLU A 170 -23.19 -9.22 -1.17
C GLU A 170 -23.33 -7.89 -0.43
#